data_a23013fb57a16be0f295737e092a0386
#
_entry.id   a23013fb57a16be0f295737e092a0386
#
_cell.length_a   1.000
_cell.length_b   1.000
_cell.length_c   1.000
_cell.angle_alpha   90.00
_cell.angle_beta   90.00
_cell.angle_gamma   90.00
#
_symmetry.space_group_name_H-M   'P 1'
#
loop_
_entity.id
_entity.type
_entity.pdbx_description
1 polymer ?
#
loop_
_entity_poly.entity_id
_entity_poly.type
_entity_poly.pdbx_seq_one_letter_code
_entity_poly.pdbx_strand_id
1 'polypeptide(L)'
;ISFFTVSCNQKQESEKKVTPTADKKPEKQKKKNILFYGNSLTAGYGLDEDESFPSLIQNKIDSLNLNYRVINGGLSGETTASGLSRLDWFLEDQPEVFILELGGNDGLRGIPLAETRKNLNAIISSVSNRFPDTKILLAGMQIPPNMGQEYSEEFREMYAEIARKQEVEMI
;
A
#
# COMPACT_ATOMS: atom_id res chain seq x y z
N ILE A 1 -80.27 32.06 -45.42
CA ILE A 1 -79.68 30.70 -45.21
C ILE A 1 -78.48 30.87 -44.31
N SER A 2 -78.63 30.61 -42.97
CA SER A 2 -77.58 30.71 -41.95
C SER A 2 -76.94 29.33 -41.75
N PHE A 3 -75.66 29.23 -41.90
CA PHE A 3 -74.87 28.05 -41.52
C PHE A 3 -74.28 28.24 -40.11
N PHE A 4 -74.70 27.41 -39.17
CA PHE A 4 -74.08 27.29 -37.86
C PHE A 4 -72.94 26.32 -37.95
N THR A 5 -71.72 26.77 -37.61
CA THR A 5 -70.58 25.92 -37.42
C THR A 5 -70.39 25.63 -35.94
N VAL A 6 -70.55 24.38 -35.58
CA VAL A 6 -70.23 23.87 -34.23
C VAL A 6 -68.72 23.64 -34.11
N SER A 7 -68.08 24.36 -33.20
CA SER A 7 -66.65 24.19 -32.87
C SER A 7 -66.52 23.16 -31.72
N CYS A 8 -65.94 21.98 -32.01
CA CYS A 8 -65.54 21.02 -31.01
C CYS A 8 -64.24 21.41 -30.39
N ASN A 9 -64.25 21.71 -29.11
CA ASN A 9 -63.06 21.97 -28.31
C ASN A 9 -62.51 20.65 -27.78
N GLN A 10 -61.44 20.13 -28.39
CA GLN A 10 -60.70 18.98 -27.90
C GLN A 10 -59.69 19.44 -26.83
N LYS A 11 -59.90 19.02 -25.60
CA LYS A 11 -58.94 19.10 -24.49
C LYS A 11 -57.78 18.15 -24.81
N GLN A 12 -56.60 18.68 -25.10
CA GLN A 12 -55.36 17.90 -25.13
C GLN A 12 -54.94 17.64 -23.67
N GLU A 13 -55.05 16.39 -23.25
CA GLU A 13 -54.41 15.86 -22.07
C GLU A 13 -52.90 15.73 -22.37
N SER A 14 -52.06 16.51 -21.67
CA SER A 14 -50.62 16.42 -21.77
C SER A 14 -50.14 15.18 -21.00
N GLU A 15 -49.81 14.13 -21.72
CA GLU A 15 -49.06 12.99 -21.17
C GLU A 15 -47.71 13.47 -20.64
N LYS A 16 -47.53 13.42 -19.31
CA LYS A 16 -46.23 13.56 -18.65
C LYS A 16 -45.36 12.36 -19.02
N LYS A 17 -44.43 12.57 -19.94
CA LYS A 17 -43.37 11.63 -20.27
C LYS A 17 -42.50 11.41 -19.04
N VAL A 18 -42.70 10.30 -18.33
CA VAL A 18 -41.81 9.83 -17.24
C VAL A 18 -40.55 9.38 -17.88
N THR A 19 -39.50 10.18 -17.73
CA THR A 19 -38.14 9.80 -18.11
C THR A 19 -37.65 8.72 -17.13
N PRO A 20 -37.18 7.53 -17.58
CA PRO A 20 -36.60 6.55 -16.67
C PRO A 20 -35.33 7.14 -16.03
N THR A 21 -35.34 7.25 -14.73
CA THR A 21 -34.13 7.52 -13.95
C THR A 21 -33.19 6.36 -14.21
N ALA A 22 -32.10 6.61 -14.96
CA ALA A 22 -31.03 5.66 -15.13
C ALA A 22 -30.48 5.30 -13.75
N ASP A 23 -30.63 4.03 -13.37
CA ASP A 23 -29.99 3.45 -12.19
C ASP A 23 -28.49 3.71 -12.30
N LYS A 24 -27.97 4.64 -11.49
CA LYS A 24 -26.54 4.83 -11.31
C LYS A 24 -26.01 3.52 -10.70
N LYS A 25 -25.35 2.71 -11.53
CA LYS A 25 -24.56 1.58 -11.09
C LYS A 25 -23.64 2.06 -9.95
N PRO A 26 -23.61 1.40 -8.79
CA PRO A 26 -22.79 1.83 -7.67
C PRO A 26 -21.34 1.94 -8.14
N GLU A 27 -20.76 3.13 -8.04
CA GLU A 27 -19.37 3.37 -8.33
C GLU A 27 -18.56 2.52 -7.37
N LYS A 28 -17.82 1.52 -7.89
CA LYS A 28 -16.95 0.67 -7.08
C LYS A 28 -15.91 1.59 -6.44
N GLN A 29 -16.00 1.82 -5.14
CA GLN A 29 -14.98 2.57 -4.40
C GLN A 29 -13.61 1.98 -4.69
N LYS A 30 -12.65 2.83 -5.11
CA LYS A 30 -11.25 2.42 -5.34
C LYS A 30 -10.73 1.82 -4.02
N LYS A 31 -10.19 0.59 -4.09
CA LYS A 31 -9.58 -0.05 -2.91
C LYS A 31 -8.36 0.77 -2.48
N LYS A 32 -8.15 0.91 -1.19
CA LYS A 32 -6.96 1.53 -0.60
C LYS A 32 -5.79 0.55 -0.66
N ASN A 33 -4.61 1.01 -1.03
CA ASN A 33 -3.45 0.14 -1.19
C ASN A 33 -2.69 -0.02 0.13
N ILE A 34 -2.30 -1.26 0.44
CA ILE A 34 -1.31 -1.59 1.46
C ILE A 34 -0.09 -2.14 0.72
N LEU A 35 1.02 -1.41 0.75
CA LEU A 35 2.26 -1.83 0.10
C LEU A 35 3.21 -2.45 1.11
N PHE A 36 3.51 -3.75 0.91
CA PHE A 36 4.61 -4.43 1.58
C PHE A 36 5.86 -4.28 0.74
N TYR A 37 6.86 -3.59 1.25
CA TYR A 37 8.10 -3.29 0.55
C TYR A 37 9.26 -3.92 1.30
N GLY A 38 9.83 -5.00 0.74
CA GLY A 38 10.75 -5.82 1.49
C GLY A 38 11.62 -6.75 0.64
N ASN A 39 12.30 -7.64 1.34
CA ASN A 39 13.22 -8.61 0.76
C ASN A 39 12.54 -9.97 0.47
N SER A 40 13.31 -11.08 0.64
CA SER A 40 12.82 -12.44 0.40
C SER A 40 11.70 -12.87 1.34
N LEU A 41 11.62 -12.34 2.56
CA LEU A 41 10.53 -12.64 3.49
C LEU A 41 9.21 -12.09 2.96
N THR A 42 9.21 -10.84 2.52
CA THR A 42 8.06 -10.21 1.88
C THR A 42 7.70 -10.89 0.55
N ALA A 43 8.72 -11.25 -0.26
CA ALA A 43 8.50 -11.95 -1.53
C ALA A 43 7.88 -13.35 -1.35
N GLY A 44 8.01 -13.99 -0.19
CA GLY A 44 7.59 -15.36 0.05
C GLY A 44 8.58 -16.39 -0.53
N TYR A 45 9.89 -16.12 -0.45
CA TYR A 45 10.93 -17.03 -0.99
C TYR A 45 10.81 -18.43 -0.41
N GLY A 46 10.71 -19.43 -1.30
CA GLY A 46 10.57 -20.84 -0.92
C GLY A 46 9.13 -21.29 -0.59
N LEU A 47 8.15 -20.41 -0.75
CA LEU A 47 6.73 -20.66 -0.56
C LEU A 47 6.00 -20.56 -1.91
N ASP A 48 4.80 -21.13 -2.00
CA ASP A 48 3.89 -20.84 -3.09
C ASP A 48 3.37 -19.39 -2.97
N GLU A 49 2.93 -18.78 -4.07
CA GLU A 49 2.56 -17.36 -4.12
C GLU A 49 1.46 -16.99 -3.12
N ASP A 50 0.49 -17.87 -2.90
CA ASP A 50 -0.63 -17.72 -1.99
C ASP A 50 -0.26 -17.96 -0.51
N GLU A 51 0.92 -18.52 -0.23
CA GLU A 51 1.44 -18.77 1.12
C GLU A 51 2.29 -17.62 1.66
N SER A 52 2.69 -16.65 0.83
CA SER A 52 3.41 -15.47 1.29
C SER A 52 2.59 -14.69 2.31
N PHE A 53 3.23 -14.10 3.33
CA PHE A 53 2.48 -13.36 4.36
C PHE A 53 1.68 -12.18 3.80
N PRO A 54 2.10 -11.45 2.74
CA PRO A 54 1.24 -10.46 2.10
C PRO A 54 -0.03 -11.07 1.50
N SER A 55 0.07 -12.25 0.86
CA SER A 55 -1.10 -12.97 0.32
C SER A 55 -2.04 -13.43 1.42
N LEU A 56 -1.51 -13.97 2.52
CA LEU A 56 -2.31 -14.35 3.69
C LEU A 56 -3.03 -13.15 4.32
N ILE A 57 -2.40 -11.98 4.35
CA ILE A 57 -3.03 -10.75 4.80
C ILE A 57 -4.13 -10.30 3.84
N GLN A 58 -3.94 -10.42 2.51
CA GLN A 58 -5.00 -10.15 1.54
C GLN A 58 -6.21 -11.06 1.77
N ASN A 59 -5.98 -12.37 1.97
CA ASN A 59 -7.04 -13.33 2.28
C ASN A 59 -7.82 -12.93 3.54
N LYS A 60 -7.11 -12.45 4.56
CA LYS A 60 -7.73 -11.96 5.80
C LYS A 60 -8.55 -10.71 5.58
N ILE A 61 -8.04 -9.75 4.81
CA ILE A 61 -8.72 -8.51 4.42
C ILE A 61 -10.03 -8.84 3.68
N ASP A 62 -9.97 -9.76 2.71
CA ASP A 62 -11.13 -10.17 1.93
C ASP A 62 -12.16 -10.90 2.79
N SER A 63 -11.73 -11.77 3.72
CA SER A 63 -12.62 -12.45 4.67
C SER A 63 -13.37 -11.51 5.60
N LEU A 64 -12.79 -10.35 5.89
CA LEU A 64 -13.36 -9.30 6.72
C LEU A 64 -14.13 -8.24 5.90
N ASN A 65 -14.21 -8.40 4.56
CA ASN A 65 -14.82 -7.45 3.64
C ASN A 65 -14.26 -6.03 3.76
N LEU A 66 -12.96 -5.89 4.05
CA LEU A 66 -12.29 -4.60 4.14
C LEU A 66 -11.92 -4.09 2.74
N ASN A 67 -12.05 -2.77 2.51
CA ASN A 67 -11.82 -2.16 1.20
C ASN A 67 -10.33 -1.84 0.97
N TYR A 68 -9.45 -2.85 1.13
CA TYR A 68 -8.02 -2.74 0.90
C TYR A 68 -7.53 -3.72 -0.17
N ARG A 69 -6.43 -3.37 -0.81
CA ARG A 69 -5.66 -4.23 -1.72
C ARG A 69 -4.22 -4.27 -1.26
N VAL A 70 -3.69 -5.47 -1.06
CA VAL A 70 -2.28 -5.70 -0.77
C VAL A 70 -1.47 -5.67 -2.08
N ILE A 71 -0.33 -5.01 -2.04
CA ILE A 71 0.70 -5.00 -3.08
C ILE A 71 1.94 -5.62 -2.46
N ASN A 72 2.39 -6.75 -3.02
CA ASN A 72 3.64 -7.38 -2.61
C ASN A 72 4.79 -6.78 -3.44
N GLY A 73 5.61 -5.95 -2.81
CA GLY A 73 6.80 -5.33 -3.36
C GLY A 73 8.09 -6.00 -2.87
N GLY A 74 8.02 -7.26 -2.41
CA GLY A 74 9.19 -8.03 -1.99
C GLY A 74 10.10 -8.44 -3.15
N LEU A 75 11.41 -8.42 -2.93
CA LEU A 75 12.40 -8.91 -3.89
C LEU A 75 13.52 -9.68 -3.16
N SER A 76 13.66 -10.98 -3.50
CA SER A 76 14.66 -11.83 -2.85
C SER A 76 16.08 -11.32 -3.04
N GLY A 77 16.85 -11.31 -1.95
CA GLY A 77 18.23 -10.83 -1.95
C GLY A 77 18.40 -9.32 -1.87
N GLU A 78 17.30 -8.57 -1.78
CA GLU A 78 17.33 -7.10 -1.79
C GLU A 78 18.02 -6.52 -0.54
N THR A 79 18.90 -5.54 -0.78
CA THR A 79 19.50 -4.68 0.24
C THR A 79 18.75 -3.36 0.35
N THR A 80 19.03 -2.58 1.38
CA THR A 80 18.46 -1.25 1.53
C THR A 80 18.83 -0.31 0.37
N ALA A 81 20.04 -0.44 -0.18
CA ALA A 81 20.50 0.37 -1.31
C ALA A 81 19.73 0.03 -2.59
N SER A 82 19.52 -1.25 -2.90
CA SER A 82 18.71 -1.65 -4.07
C SER A 82 17.24 -1.30 -3.88
N GLY A 83 16.69 -1.47 -2.66
CA GLY A 83 15.34 -1.03 -2.34
C GLY A 83 15.15 0.47 -2.54
N LEU A 84 16.09 1.30 -2.09
CA LEU A 84 16.04 2.74 -2.33
C LEU A 84 15.99 3.07 -3.83
N SER A 85 16.77 2.36 -4.66
CA SER A 85 16.88 2.63 -6.10
C SER A 85 15.64 2.30 -6.91
N ARG A 86 14.81 1.32 -6.47
CA ARG A 86 13.57 0.92 -7.18
C ARG A 86 12.28 1.46 -6.54
N LEU A 87 12.40 2.22 -5.45
CA LEU A 87 11.25 2.68 -4.68
C LEU A 87 10.20 3.42 -5.53
N ASP A 88 10.66 4.28 -6.44
CA ASP A 88 9.78 5.10 -7.27
C ASP A 88 8.81 4.28 -8.13
N TRP A 89 9.17 3.05 -8.52
CA TRP A 89 8.28 2.17 -9.29
C TRP A 89 7.01 1.77 -8.53
N PHE A 90 7.05 1.83 -7.20
CA PHE A 90 5.93 1.48 -6.33
C PHE A 90 5.15 2.69 -5.82
N LEU A 91 5.66 3.89 -6.06
CA LEU A 91 5.08 5.13 -5.56
C LEU A 91 4.30 5.92 -6.64
N GLU A 92 3.78 5.24 -7.68
CA GLU A 92 2.89 5.87 -8.66
C GLU A 92 1.55 6.28 -8.03
N ASP A 93 0.95 5.36 -7.26
CA ASP A 93 -0.27 5.61 -6.48
C ASP A 93 0.10 5.70 -4.99
N GLN A 94 -0.56 6.61 -4.26
CA GLN A 94 -0.41 6.71 -2.80
C GLN A 94 -0.84 5.41 -2.11
N PRO A 95 0.03 4.74 -1.34
CA PRO A 95 -0.39 3.69 -0.42
C PRO A 95 -1.05 4.30 0.82
N GLU A 96 -2.13 3.70 1.31
CA GLU A 96 -2.70 4.03 2.63
C GLU A 96 -1.76 3.60 3.75
N VAL A 97 -1.15 2.42 3.57
CA VAL A 97 -0.16 1.86 4.50
C VAL A 97 1.06 1.40 3.69
N PHE A 98 2.25 1.78 4.15
CA PHE A 98 3.54 1.35 3.62
C PHE A 98 4.30 0.58 4.70
N ILE A 99 4.57 -0.71 4.47
CA ILE A 99 5.31 -1.57 5.38
C ILE A 99 6.72 -1.77 4.81
N LEU A 100 7.74 -1.28 5.52
CA LEU A 100 9.14 -1.40 5.13
C LEU A 100 9.81 -2.56 5.88
N GLU A 101 10.21 -3.61 5.13
CA GLU A 101 10.86 -4.81 5.64
C GLU A 101 12.20 -5.01 4.88
N LEU A 102 13.22 -4.20 5.15
CA LEU A 102 14.54 -4.26 4.52
C LEU A 102 15.67 -4.13 5.54
N GLY A 103 16.86 -4.56 5.14
CA GLY A 103 18.09 -4.46 5.92
C GLY A 103 18.65 -5.81 6.35
N GLY A 104 17.85 -6.89 6.35
CA GLY A 104 18.35 -8.23 6.70
C GLY A 104 19.52 -8.67 5.82
N ASN A 105 19.44 -8.44 4.51
CA ASN A 105 20.53 -8.76 3.59
C ASN A 105 21.76 -7.86 3.77
N ASP A 106 21.57 -6.62 4.20
CA ASP A 106 22.65 -5.71 4.58
C ASP A 106 23.42 -6.30 5.78
N GLY A 107 22.69 -6.67 6.83
CA GLY A 107 23.26 -7.28 8.02
C GLY A 107 23.97 -8.60 7.73
N LEU A 108 23.35 -9.51 6.97
CA LEU A 108 23.95 -10.79 6.61
C LEU A 108 25.22 -10.65 5.73
N ARG A 109 25.38 -9.55 5.01
CA ARG A 109 26.55 -9.24 4.18
C ARG A 109 27.57 -8.37 4.90
N GLY A 110 27.32 -8.00 6.17
CA GLY A 110 28.20 -7.14 6.95
C GLY A 110 28.35 -5.73 6.36
N ILE A 111 27.32 -5.22 5.71
CA ILE A 111 27.31 -3.84 5.20
C ILE A 111 27.37 -2.88 6.40
N PRO A 112 28.17 -1.80 6.34
CA PRO A 112 28.25 -0.84 7.43
C PRO A 112 26.87 -0.32 7.84
N LEU A 113 26.54 -0.37 9.13
CA LEU A 113 25.23 0.03 9.66
C LEU A 113 24.87 1.48 9.33
N ALA A 114 25.87 2.35 9.18
CA ALA A 114 25.67 3.71 8.75
C ALA A 114 25.00 3.82 7.35
N GLU A 115 25.36 2.92 6.41
CA GLU A 115 24.78 2.88 5.07
C GLU A 115 23.35 2.31 5.12
N THR A 116 23.14 1.22 5.87
CA THR A 116 21.81 0.64 6.08
C THR A 116 20.87 1.69 6.69
N ARG A 117 21.30 2.36 7.75
CA ARG A 117 20.59 3.45 8.43
C ARG A 117 20.24 4.60 7.48
N LYS A 118 21.20 5.04 6.68
CA LYS A 118 21.02 6.10 5.70
C LYS A 118 19.95 5.75 4.67
N ASN A 119 20.03 4.54 4.12
CA ASN A 119 19.08 4.09 3.09
C ASN A 119 17.67 3.90 3.64
N LEU A 120 17.50 3.29 4.82
CA LEU A 120 16.19 3.16 5.47
C LEU A 120 15.57 4.54 5.75
N ASN A 121 16.33 5.48 6.29
CA ASN A 121 15.86 6.85 6.49
C ASN A 121 15.46 7.52 5.17
N ALA A 122 16.23 7.33 4.10
CA ALA A 122 15.93 7.89 2.78
C ALA A 122 14.63 7.32 2.20
N ILE A 123 14.40 6.00 2.33
CA ILE A 123 13.15 5.35 1.90
C ILE A 123 11.96 5.94 2.66
N ILE A 124 12.02 5.98 3.99
CA ILE A 124 10.94 6.52 4.84
C ILE A 124 10.66 7.99 4.46
N SER A 125 11.72 8.82 4.38
CA SER A 125 11.58 10.23 4.03
C SER A 125 11.01 10.44 2.62
N SER A 126 11.37 9.59 1.65
CA SER A 126 10.83 9.66 0.29
C SER A 126 9.32 9.41 0.28
N VAL A 127 8.86 8.39 1.03
CA VAL A 127 7.42 8.09 1.16
C VAL A 127 6.68 9.21 1.88
N SER A 128 7.18 9.65 3.04
CA SER A 128 6.55 10.70 3.85
C SER A 128 6.45 12.03 3.11
N ASN A 129 7.49 12.41 2.38
CA ASN A 129 7.51 13.66 1.62
C ASN A 129 6.55 13.63 0.43
N ARG A 130 6.44 12.47 -0.25
CA ARG A 130 5.57 12.32 -1.40
C ARG A 130 4.11 12.13 -1.00
N PHE A 131 3.86 11.43 0.11
CA PHE A 131 2.53 11.06 0.59
C PHE A 131 2.43 11.26 2.12
N PRO A 132 2.22 12.49 2.60
CA PRO A 132 2.22 12.80 4.03
C PRO A 132 1.17 12.04 4.85
N ASP A 133 0.08 11.60 4.22
CA ASP A 133 -1.01 10.88 4.89
C ASP A 133 -0.79 9.34 4.92
N THR A 134 0.29 8.84 4.30
CA THR A 134 0.60 7.41 4.31
C THR A 134 1.07 6.98 5.70
N LYS A 135 0.41 5.97 6.26
CA LYS A 135 0.87 5.33 7.48
C LYS A 135 2.08 4.44 7.18
N ILE A 136 3.23 4.73 7.79
CA ILE A 136 4.45 3.95 7.60
C ILE A 136 4.68 3.05 8.81
N LEU A 137 4.93 1.75 8.54
CA LEU A 137 5.33 0.75 9.53
C LEU A 137 6.73 0.25 9.17
N LEU A 138 7.67 0.34 10.11
CA LEU A 138 9.01 -0.21 9.96
C LEU A 138 9.08 -1.57 10.64
N ALA A 139 9.33 -2.63 9.87
CA ALA A 139 9.56 -3.96 10.43
C ALA A 139 10.97 -4.03 11.02
N GLY A 140 11.07 -4.20 12.33
CA GLY A 140 12.34 -4.42 13.04
C GLY A 140 12.94 -5.77 12.67
N MET A 141 14.25 -5.82 12.47
CA MET A 141 14.93 -7.03 12.07
C MET A 141 16.06 -7.39 13.02
N GLN A 142 16.39 -8.68 13.06
CA GLN A 142 17.52 -9.22 13.80
C GLN A 142 18.38 -10.06 12.85
N ILE A 143 19.66 -10.10 13.11
CA ILE A 143 20.61 -10.96 12.40
C ILE A 143 21.21 -11.98 13.37
N PRO A 144 21.71 -13.12 12.86
CA PRO A 144 22.33 -14.14 13.69
C PRO A 144 23.54 -13.59 14.49
N PRO A 145 23.72 -14.02 15.74
CA PRO A 145 24.78 -13.51 16.62
C PRO A 145 26.20 -13.85 16.16
N ASN A 146 26.36 -14.80 15.23
CA ASN A 146 27.65 -15.14 14.60
C ASN A 146 28.25 -14.03 13.71
N MET A 147 27.49 -12.95 13.46
CA MET A 147 28.00 -11.74 12.80
C MET A 147 28.78 -10.80 13.75
N GLY A 148 28.96 -11.21 15.01
CA GLY A 148 29.54 -10.42 16.08
C GLY A 148 28.46 -9.78 16.97
N GLN A 149 28.65 -9.93 18.29
CA GLN A 149 27.63 -9.49 19.26
C GLN A 149 27.36 -7.99 19.17
N GLU A 150 28.41 -7.16 19.16
CA GLU A 150 28.29 -5.70 19.07
C GLU A 150 27.54 -5.27 17.81
N TYR A 151 27.92 -5.81 16.64
CA TYR A 151 27.25 -5.50 15.39
C TYR A 151 25.78 -5.94 15.39
N SER A 152 25.47 -7.13 15.95
CA SER A 152 24.10 -7.65 16.01
C SER A 152 23.19 -6.84 16.94
N GLU A 153 23.74 -6.38 18.07
CA GLU A 153 23.02 -5.51 19.01
C GLU A 153 22.77 -4.13 18.38
N GLU A 154 23.79 -3.50 17.80
CA GLU A 154 23.66 -2.21 17.12
C GLU A 154 22.69 -2.29 15.93
N PHE A 155 22.73 -3.40 15.16
CA PHE A 155 21.79 -3.66 14.07
C PHE A 155 20.34 -3.65 14.55
N ARG A 156 20.06 -4.35 15.63
CA ARG A 156 18.70 -4.41 16.24
C ARG A 156 18.25 -3.05 16.74
N GLU A 157 19.12 -2.34 17.46
CA GLU A 157 18.79 -1.04 18.07
C GLU A 157 18.56 0.05 17.01
N MET A 158 19.23 -0.05 15.87
CA MET A 158 19.11 0.87 14.75
C MET A 158 17.67 1.07 14.30
N TYR A 159 16.84 0.02 14.25
CA TYR A 159 15.45 0.13 13.83
C TYR A 159 14.61 0.95 14.80
N ALA A 160 14.77 0.72 16.09
CA ALA A 160 14.09 1.49 17.12
C ALA A 160 14.47 2.98 17.09
N GLU A 161 15.74 3.28 16.83
CA GLU A 161 16.22 4.64 16.67
C GLU A 161 15.65 5.31 15.43
N ILE A 162 15.63 4.61 14.28
CA ILE A 162 15.02 5.11 13.04
C ILE A 162 13.55 5.39 13.25
N ALA A 163 12.79 4.43 13.80
CA ALA A 163 11.35 4.58 14.03
C ALA A 163 11.04 5.81 14.89
N ARG A 164 11.79 5.98 15.99
CA ARG A 164 11.62 7.14 16.88
C ARG A 164 11.98 8.46 16.19
N LYS A 165 13.09 8.50 15.41
CA LYS A 165 13.55 9.71 14.74
C LYS A 165 12.65 10.13 13.58
N GLN A 166 12.07 9.17 12.87
CA GLN A 166 11.18 9.38 11.74
C GLN A 166 9.71 9.45 12.14
N GLU A 167 9.41 9.28 13.46
CA GLU A 167 8.04 9.28 14.01
C GLU A 167 7.12 8.25 13.32
N VAL A 168 7.68 7.06 12.99
CA VAL A 168 6.93 5.95 12.38
C VAL A 168 6.74 4.81 13.38
N GLU A 169 5.69 4.01 13.19
CA GLU A 169 5.46 2.84 14.02
C GLU A 169 6.45 1.72 13.67
N MET A 170 6.87 0.96 14.69
CA MET A 170 7.72 -0.22 14.51
C MET A 170 6.95 -1.49 14.91
N ILE A 171 7.11 -2.54 14.13
CA ILE A 171 6.55 -3.88 14.36
C ILE A 171 7.66 -4.93 14.38
#